data_e8d930b140f31296a9593e2ffea2f7b5
#
_entry.id   e8d930b140f31296a9593e2ffea2f7b5
#
_cell.length_a   1.000
_cell.length_b   1.000
_cell.length_c   1.000
_cell.angle_alpha   90.00
_cell.angle_beta   90.00
_cell.angle_gamma   90.00
#
_symmetry.space_group_name_H-M   'P 1'
#
loop_
_entity.id
_entity.type
_entity.pdbx_description
1 polymer ?
#
loop_
_entity_poly.entity_id
_entity_poly.type
_entity_poly.pdbx_seq_one_letter_code
_entity_poly.pdbx_strand_id
1 'polypeptide(L)'
;NKYAEGSVLIGLGDTRVVCTATVEDRVPPFLKGTGRGWVTAEYGMLPRATAVRGSREGVKGRNLEIQRFIGRALRAVVDLSALGERTVVLDCDVLQADGGTRTAAVTGGFVALVQALGGLVEKREIPHLPVRDFVAAVSVGRVDGRLLLDLCFEEDGRAEVDFNVVMTGSGEYAEVQGAGEG
;
A
#
# COMPACT_ATOMS: atom_id res chain seq x y z
N ASN A 1 13.33 -8.96 -3.85
CA ASN A 1 13.03 -10.40 -3.79
C ASN A 1 13.02 -10.98 -5.20
N LYS A 2 13.83 -12.03 -5.48
CA LYS A 2 14.01 -12.58 -6.83
C LYS A 2 12.82 -13.40 -7.37
N TYR A 3 11.87 -13.75 -6.50
CA TYR A 3 10.73 -14.60 -6.87
C TYR A 3 9.45 -13.79 -7.15
N ALA A 4 9.40 -12.55 -6.70
CA ALA A 4 8.26 -11.67 -6.93
C ALA A 4 8.38 -10.97 -8.30
N GLU A 5 7.26 -10.73 -8.97
CA GLU A 5 7.19 -9.97 -10.22
C GLU A 5 7.54 -8.50 -10.03
N GLY A 6 7.28 -7.95 -8.83
CA GLY A 6 7.75 -6.64 -8.40
C GLY A 6 8.27 -6.69 -6.97
N SER A 7 9.34 -5.96 -6.64
CA SER A 7 9.92 -6.00 -5.30
C SER A 7 10.66 -4.70 -4.96
N VAL A 8 10.26 -4.06 -3.87
CA VAL A 8 10.75 -2.77 -3.42
C VAL A 8 11.01 -2.80 -1.92
N LEU A 9 12.11 -2.20 -1.49
CA LEU A 9 12.32 -1.78 -0.12
C LEU A 9 12.14 -0.26 -0.07
N ILE A 10 11.11 0.21 0.61
CA ILE A 10 10.87 1.63 0.83
C ILE A 10 11.33 2.04 2.23
N GLY A 11 11.92 3.25 2.32
CA GLY A 11 12.26 3.92 3.56
C GLY A 11 11.63 5.31 3.62
N LEU A 12 10.95 5.62 4.72
CA LEU A 12 10.47 6.94 5.09
C LEU A 12 10.96 7.21 6.52
N GLY A 13 11.85 8.21 6.71
CA GLY A 13 12.54 8.37 7.97
C GLY A 13 13.21 7.06 8.40
N ASP A 14 12.89 6.56 9.60
CA ASP A 14 13.34 5.27 10.11
C ASP A 14 12.38 4.10 9.80
N THR A 15 11.21 4.36 9.24
CA THR A 15 10.31 3.29 8.79
C THR A 15 10.88 2.57 7.56
N ARG A 16 10.83 1.23 7.58
CA ARG A 16 11.27 0.33 6.48
C ARG A 16 10.21 -0.70 6.19
N VAL A 17 9.78 -0.76 4.92
CA VAL A 17 8.77 -1.73 4.46
C VAL A 17 9.26 -2.42 3.20
N VAL A 18 9.20 -3.74 3.18
CA VAL A 18 9.34 -4.53 1.94
C VAL A 18 7.97 -4.66 1.32
N CYS A 19 7.85 -4.28 0.05
CA CYS A 19 6.64 -4.47 -0.74
C CYS A 19 6.97 -5.39 -1.90
N THR A 20 6.23 -6.50 -2.04
CA THR A 20 6.34 -7.40 -3.18
C THR A 20 5.01 -7.49 -3.91
N ALA A 21 5.06 -7.74 -5.22
CA ALA A 21 3.90 -7.94 -6.05
C ALA A 21 3.97 -9.32 -6.70
N THR A 22 2.89 -10.08 -6.56
CA THR A 22 2.71 -11.40 -7.18
C THR A 22 1.55 -11.34 -8.16
N VAL A 23 1.74 -11.86 -9.38
CA VAL A 23 0.69 -11.94 -10.40
C VAL A 23 0.09 -13.36 -10.39
N GLU A 24 -1.23 -13.44 -10.25
CA GLU A 24 -1.98 -14.69 -10.30
C GLU A 24 -2.92 -14.68 -11.51
N ASP A 25 -2.94 -15.76 -12.31
CA ASP A 25 -3.87 -15.94 -13.45
C ASP A 25 -5.27 -16.39 -12.99
N ARG A 26 -5.80 -15.70 -12.02
CA ARG A 26 -7.15 -15.90 -11.48
C ARG A 26 -7.68 -14.61 -10.86
N VAL A 27 -8.99 -14.50 -10.81
CA VAL A 27 -9.68 -13.40 -10.11
C VAL A 27 -10.59 -13.94 -9.01
N PRO A 28 -10.94 -13.10 -8.02
CA PRO A 28 -11.97 -13.44 -7.04
C PRO A 28 -13.28 -13.89 -7.72
N PRO A 29 -14.09 -14.76 -7.07
CA PRO A 29 -15.32 -15.31 -7.67
C PRO A 29 -16.29 -14.25 -8.22
N PHE A 30 -16.38 -13.09 -7.58
CA PHE A 30 -17.26 -11.99 -8.00
C PHE A 30 -16.82 -11.28 -9.30
N LEU A 31 -15.59 -11.52 -9.79
CA LEU A 31 -15.07 -10.97 -11.05
C LEU A 31 -14.93 -12.00 -12.16
N LYS A 32 -15.15 -13.28 -11.86
CA LYS A 32 -15.00 -14.36 -12.84
C LYS A 32 -15.97 -14.17 -14.03
N GLY A 33 -15.43 -14.20 -15.24
CA GLY A 33 -16.20 -14.01 -16.48
C GLY A 33 -16.51 -12.54 -16.81
N THR A 34 -15.99 -11.57 -16.05
CA THR A 34 -16.19 -10.14 -16.31
C THR A 34 -15.13 -9.52 -17.22
N GLY A 35 -14.03 -10.25 -17.48
CA GLY A 35 -12.87 -9.74 -18.20
C GLY A 35 -12.04 -8.69 -17.42
N ARG A 36 -12.31 -8.50 -16.12
CA ARG A 36 -11.65 -7.51 -15.28
C ARG A 36 -10.69 -8.17 -14.29
N GLY A 37 -9.54 -7.55 -14.11
CA GLY A 37 -8.59 -7.94 -13.09
C GLY A 37 -8.87 -7.35 -11.71
N TRP A 38 -7.98 -7.67 -10.78
CA TRP A 38 -8.05 -7.21 -9.40
C TRP A 38 -6.67 -6.85 -8.85
N VAL A 39 -6.63 -5.90 -7.94
CA VAL A 39 -5.44 -5.57 -7.14
C VAL A 39 -5.85 -5.65 -5.68
N THR A 40 -5.12 -6.40 -4.90
CA THR A 40 -5.34 -6.56 -3.46
C THR A 40 -4.03 -6.45 -2.70
N ALA A 41 -4.10 -6.29 -1.39
CA ALA A 41 -2.90 -6.19 -0.56
C ALA A 41 -3.04 -6.98 0.73
N GLU A 42 -1.94 -7.55 1.15
CA GLU A 42 -1.69 -8.08 2.48
C GLU A 42 -0.74 -7.13 3.22
N TYR A 43 -0.86 -7.05 4.53
CA TYR A 43 -0.03 -6.18 5.36
C TYR A 43 0.28 -6.84 6.68
N GLY A 44 1.54 -6.78 7.07
CA GLY A 44 2.00 -7.31 8.35
C GLY A 44 3.22 -6.58 8.88
N MET A 45 3.55 -6.86 10.15
CA MET A 45 4.77 -6.39 10.79
C MET A 45 5.59 -7.54 11.33
N LEU A 46 6.91 -7.46 11.16
CA LEU A 46 7.80 -8.37 11.88
C LEU A 46 7.66 -8.16 13.39
N PRO A 47 7.80 -9.21 14.23
CA PRO A 47 7.67 -9.09 15.67
C PRO A 47 8.57 -8.03 16.31
N ARG A 48 9.73 -7.75 15.73
CA ARG A 48 10.67 -6.72 16.18
C ARG A 48 10.73 -5.49 15.30
N ALA A 49 9.69 -5.26 14.50
CA ALA A 49 9.53 -3.99 13.78
C ALA A 49 9.35 -2.80 14.74
N THR A 50 8.90 -3.05 15.96
CA THR A 50 8.66 -2.04 17.01
C THR A 50 9.57 -2.25 18.22
N ALA A 51 9.71 -1.22 19.07
CA ALA A 51 10.54 -1.25 20.29
C ALA A 51 10.13 -2.39 21.22
N VAL A 52 8.83 -2.65 21.37
CA VAL A 52 8.31 -3.81 22.11
C VAL A 52 7.99 -4.92 21.12
N ARG A 53 8.46 -6.14 21.42
CA ARG A 53 8.22 -7.30 20.55
C ARG A 53 6.72 -7.62 20.44
N GLY A 54 6.18 -7.56 19.23
CA GLY A 54 4.84 -8.03 18.89
C GLY A 54 4.75 -9.57 18.76
N SER A 55 3.51 -10.11 18.77
CA SER A 55 3.28 -11.52 18.48
C SER A 55 3.32 -11.79 16.97
N ARG A 56 3.55 -13.07 16.58
CA ARG A 56 3.38 -13.55 15.19
C ARG A 56 1.96 -14.03 14.90
N GLU A 57 1.06 -13.82 15.82
CA GLU A 57 -0.33 -14.26 15.66
C GLU A 57 -1.01 -13.53 14.52
N GLY A 58 -1.92 -14.27 13.87
CA GLY A 58 -2.58 -13.96 12.61
C GLY A 58 -3.17 -12.56 12.43
N VAL A 59 -3.71 -12.33 11.26
CA VAL A 59 -4.24 -11.04 10.80
C VAL A 59 -5.27 -10.49 11.80
N LYS A 60 -4.94 -9.40 12.48
CA LYS A 60 -5.87 -8.68 13.39
C LYS A 60 -6.68 -7.65 12.60
N GLY A 61 -7.78 -7.17 13.17
CA GLY A 61 -8.69 -6.21 12.54
C GLY A 61 -7.98 -4.98 11.95
N ARG A 62 -6.96 -4.43 12.65
CA ARG A 62 -6.12 -3.34 12.16
C ARG A 62 -5.38 -3.69 10.86
N ASN A 63 -4.83 -4.89 10.75
CA ASN A 63 -4.13 -5.30 9.52
C ASN A 63 -5.11 -5.38 8.34
N LEU A 64 -6.32 -5.94 8.56
CA LEU A 64 -7.36 -5.99 7.53
C LEU A 64 -7.80 -4.60 7.05
N GLU A 65 -7.88 -3.64 7.97
CA GLU A 65 -8.17 -2.26 7.64
C GLU A 65 -7.09 -1.66 6.74
N ILE A 66 -5.82 -1.84 7.11
CA ILE A 66 -4.67 -1.35 6.33
C ILE A 66 -4.58 -2.03 4.97
N GLN A 67 -4.81 -3.34 4.89
CA GLN A 67 -4.89 -4.09 3.63
C GLN A 67 -5.93 -3.48 2.68
N ARG A 68 -7.11 -3.16 3.21
CA ARG A 68 -8.18 -2.52 2.42
C ARG A 68 -7.80 -1.11 1.97
N PHE A 69 -7.16 -0.33 2.86
CA PHE A 69 -6.65 1.01 2.56
C PHE A 69 -5.66 0.97 1.40
N ILE A 70 -4.62 0.12 1.46
CA ILE A 70 -3.63 -0.06 0.40
C ILE A 70 -4.32 -0.49 -0.91
N GLY A 71 -5.17 -1.53 -0.84
CA GLY A 71 -5.86 -2.06 -2.01
C GLY A 71 -6.74 -1.01 -2.70
N ARG A 72 -7.47 -0.17 -1.96
CA ARG A 72 -8.29 0.92 -2.55
C ARG A 72 -7.41 1.98 -3.19
N ALA A 73 -6.35 2.42 -2.52
CA ALA A 73 -5.41 3.40 -3.05
C ALA A 73 -4.83 2.95 -4.40
N LEU A 74 -4.35 1.71 -4.49
CA LEU A 74 -3.75 1.17 -5.71
C LEU A 74 -4.78 0.99 -6.83
N ARG A 75 -5.99 0.50 -6.52
CA ARG A 75 -7.06 0.35 -7.53
C ARG A 75 -7.54 1.67 -8.12
N ALA A 76 -7.41 2.78 -7.40
CA ALA A 76 -7.81 4.10 -7.90
C ALA A 76 -7.04 4.51 -9.17
N VAL A 77 -5.80 4.04 -9.32
CA VAL A 77 -4.91 4.43 -10.42
C VAL A 77 -4.66 3.31 -11.45
N VAL A 78 -5.32 2.15 -11.31
CA VAL A 78 -5.15 1.01 -12.23
C VAL A 78 -6.38 0.83 -13.13
N ASP A 79 -6.15 0.60 -14.42
CA ASP A 79 -7.20 0.12 -15.32
C ASP A 79 -7.37 -1.39 -15.19
N LEU A 80 -8.31 -1.79 -14.33
CA LEU A 80 -8.58 -3.20 -14.06
C LEU A 80 -9.12 -3.96 -15.30
N SER A 81 -9.69 -3.26 -16.26
CA SER A 81 -10.17 -3.90 -17.50
C SER A 81 -9.00 -4.25 -18.44
N ALA A 82 -7.98 -3.39 -18.49
CA ALA A 82 -6.79 -3.65 -19.30
C ALA A 82 -5.86 -4.72 -18.67
N LEU A 83 -6.01 -5.02 -17.36
CA LEU A 83 -5.30 -6.09 -16.68
C LEU A 83 -5.79 -7.50 -17.10
N GLY A 84 -7.05 -7.61 -17.55
CA GLY A 84 -7.69 -8.91 -17.81
C GLY A 84 -7.96 -9.68 -16.51
N GLU A 85 -8.42 -10.92 -16.58
CA GLU A 85 -8.78 -11.74 -15.40
C GLU A 85 -7.54 -12.24 -14.63
N ARG A 86 -6.72 -11.30 -14.15
CA ARG A 86 -5.57 -11.53 -13.27
C ARG A 86 -5.73 -10.81 -11.95
N THR A 87 -5.14 -11.33 -10.91
CA THR A 87 -5.01 -10.64 -9.62
C THR A 87 -3.55 -10.29 -9.38
N VAL A 88 -3.28 -9.04 -9.00
CA VAL A 88 -1.99 -8.68 -8.42
C VAL A 88 -2.16 -8.57 -6.92
N VAL A 89 -1.43 -9.39 -6.20
CA VAL A 89 -1.37 -9.40 -4.73
C VAL A 89 -0.13 -8.65 -4.29
N LEU A 90 -0.31 -7.61 -3.48
CA LEU A 90 0.79 -6.87 -2.86
C LEU A 90 0.99 -7.38 -1.43
N ASP A 91 2.18 -7.85 -1.11
CA ASP A 91 2.58 -8.18 0.26
C ASP A 91 3.45 -7.05 0.80
N CYS A 92 3.01 -6.41 1.88
CA CYS A 92 3.67 -5.28 2.51
C CYS A 92 4.10 -5.65 3.93
N ASP A 93 5.38 -5.97 4.10
CA ASP A 93 5.96 -6.41 5.36
C ASP A 93 6.79 -5.29 5.99
N VAL A 94 6.36 -4.81 7.15
CA VAL A 94 7.08 -3.80 7.91
C VAL A 94 8.26 -4.44 8.65
N LEU A 95 9.47 -4.03 8.30
CA LEU A 95 10.70 -4.47 8.93
C LEU A 95 11.04 -3.63 10.15
N GLN A 96 10.79 -2.31 10.08
CA GLN A 96 11.02 -1.33 11.12
C GLN A 96 9.92 -0.27 11.04
N ALA A 97 9.30 0.04 12.16
CA ALA A 97 8.18 0.97 12.27
C ALA A 97 8.56 2.18 13.12
N ASP A 98 8.50 3.37 12.51
CA ASP A 98 8.66 4.68 13.14
C ASP A 98 7.66 5.69 12.55
N GLY A 99 6.37 5.42 12.72
CA GLY A 99 5.28 6.17 12.06
C GLY A 99 5.14 5.85 10.56
N GLY A 100 4.05 6.28 9.93
CA GLY A 100 3.83 6.24 8.49
C GLY A 100 3.92 4.87 7.81
N THR A 101 3.76 3.75 8.53
CA THR A 101 3.95 2.40 7.93
C THR A 101 2.93 2.07 6.85
N ARG A 102 1.66 2.50 7.01
CA ARG A 102 0.61 2.29 6.01
C ARG A 102 0.79 3.17 4.78
N THR A 103 1.27 4.39 4.95
CA THR A 103 1.55 5.32 3.84
C THR A 103 2.78 4.89 3.05
N ALA A 104 3.83 4.42 3.74
CA ALA A 104 4.98 3.78 3.12
C ALA A 104 4.56 2.53 2.31
N ALA A 105 3.66 1.70 2.86
CA ALA A 105 3.15 0.51 2.16
C ALA A 105 2.36 0.86 0.89
N VAL A 106 1.57 1.95 0.86
CA VAL A 106 0.90 2.42 -0.36
C VAL A 106 1.93 2.83 -1.41
N THR A 107 2.89 3.68 -1.03
CA THR A 107 3.88 4.23 -1.97
C THR A 107 4.83 3.15 -2.49
N GLY A 108 5.37 2.30 -1.61
CA GLY A 108 6.22 1.17 -2.00
C GLY A 108 5.45 0.10 -2.77
N GLY A 109 4.21 -0.19 -2.36
CA GLY A 109 3.30 -1.11 -3.05
C GLY A 109 2.99 -0.65 -4.47
N PHE A 110 2.80 0.65 -4.70
CA PHE A 110 2.61 1.20 -6.05
C PHE A 110 3.83 0.94 -6.94
N VAL A 111 5.04 1.15 -6.45
CA VAL A 111 6.26 0.89 -7.25
C VAL A 111 6.41 -0.59 -7.56
N ALA A 112 6.17 -1.49 -6.59
CA ALA A 112 6.19 -2.94 -6.81
C ALA A 112 5.12 -3.38 -7.82
N LEU A 113 3.91 -2.81 -7.74
CA LEU A 113 2.82 -3.04 -8.69
C LEU A 113 3.23 -2.64 -10.12
N VAL A 114 3.80 -1.45 -10.30
CA VAL A 114 4.24 -0.97 -11.62
C VAL A 114 5.33 -1.87 -12.21
N GLN A 115 6.27 -2.36 -11.40
CA GLN A 115 7.28 -3.33 -11.83
C GLN A 115 6.64 -4.62 -12.34
N ALA A 116 5.69 -5.18 -11.59
CA ALA A 116 5.00 -6.42 -11.96
C ALA A 116 4.19 -6.25 -13.26
N LEU A 117 3.44 -5.15 -13.38
CA LEU A 117 2.68 -4.84 -14.59
C LEU A 117 3.57 -4.57 -15.80
N GLY A 118 4.71 -3.91 -15.60
CA GLY A 118 5.73 -3.72 -16.63
C GLY A 118 6.28 -5.05 -17.15
N GLY A 119 6.54 -6.01 -16.26
CA GLY A 119 6.93 -7.37 -16.63
C GLY A 119 5.90 -8.10 -17.49
N LEU A 120 4.59 -7.89 -17.26
CA LEU A 120 3.54 -8.44 -18.11
C LEU A 120 3.54 -7.81 -19.51
N VAL A 121 3.81 -6.50 -19.62
CA VAL A 121 3.95 -5.82 -20.92
C VAL A 121 5.16 -6.34 -21.69
N GLU A 122 6.30 -6.48 -21.04
CA GLU A 122 7.53 -7.03 -21.64
C GLU A 122 7.33 -8.45 -22.18
N LYS A 123 6.58 -9.28 -21.45
CA LYS A 123 6.19 -10.64 -21.85
C LYS A 123 5.07 -10.67 -22.90
N ARG A 124 4.51 -9.51 -23.27
CA ARG A 124 3.35 -9.35 -24.18
C ARG A 124 2.07 -10.05 -23.69
N GLU A 125 1.92 -10.21 -22.39
CA GLU A 125 0.72 -10.78 -21.76
C GLU A 125 -0.41 -9.77 -21.62
N ILE A 126 -0.06 -8.47 -21.56
CA ILE A 126 -0.98 -7.34 -21.67
C ILE A 126 -0.44 -6.33 -22.71
N PRO A 127 -1.31 -5.57 -23.40
CA PRO A 127 -0.91 -4.74 -24.53
C PRO A 127 -0.18 -3.45 -24.12
N HIS A 128 -0.43 -2.91 -22.94
CA HIS A 128 0.16 -1.68 -22.41
C HIS A 128 0.10 -1.67 -20.88
N LEU A 129 0.87 -0.78 -20.27
CA LEU A 129 0.87 -0.60 -18.81
C LEU A 129 -0.48 -0.05 -18.35
N PRO A 130 -1.28 -0.80 -17.55
CA PRO A 130 -2.62 -0.40 -17.15
C PRO A 130 -2.61 0.52 -15.92
N VAL A 131 -1.74 1.52 -15.93
CA VAL A 131 -1.61 2.53 -14.86
C VAL A 131 -2.02 3.88 -15.42
N ARG A 132 -3.01 4.51 -14.79
CA ARG A 132 -3.59 5.79 -15.22
C ARG A 132 -2.83 7.00 -14.67
N ASP A 133 -2.29 6.88 -13.46
CA ASP A 133 -1.60 7.95 -12.76
C ASP A 133 -0.67 7.39 -11.69
N PHE A 134 0.19 8.22 -11.13
CA PHE A 134 0.93 7.90 -9.91
C PHE A 134 0.02 7.94 -8.69
N VAL A 135 0.41 7.24 -7.63
CA VAL A 135 -0.21 7.35 -6.32
C VAL A 135 0.85 7.30 -5.24
N ALA A 136 0.74 8.18 -4.26
CA ALA A 136 1.58 8.21 -3.08
C ALA A 136 0.75 8.57 -1.85
N ALA A 137 1.26 8.23 -0.68
CA ALA A 137 0.59 8.51 0.59
C ALA A 137 1.55 9.12 1.61
N VAL A 138 1.01 9.97 2.47
CA VAL A 138 1.72 10.59 3.58
C VAL A 138 0.80 10.70 4.80
N SER A 139 1.38 10.60 6.00
CA SER A 139 0.68 10.95 7.24
C SER A 139 0.72 12.45 7.47
N VAL A 140 -0.36 12.99 8.01
CA VAL A 140 -0.51 14.41 8.38
C VAL A 140 -1.15 14.47 9.74
N GLY A 141 -0.67 15.30 10.64
CA GLY A 141 -1.27 15.46 11.96
C GLY A 141 -1.10 16.85 12.53
N ARG A 142 -1.92 17.12 13.56
CA ARG A 142 -1.76 18.30 14.40
C ARG A 142 -1.08 17.89 15.70
N VAL A 143 0.13 18.37 15.91
CA VAL A 143 0.96 18.07 17.08
C VAL A 143 1.35 19.39 17.75
N ASP A 144 1.05 19.56 19.03
CA ASP A 144 1.33 20.79 19.78
C ASP A 144 0.86 22.06 19.04
N GLY A 145 -0.34 22.01 18.44
CA GLY A 145 -0.94 23.12 17.69
C GLY A 145 -0.34 23.35 16.28
N ARG A 146 0.62 22.55 15.82
CA ARG A 146 1.27 22.66 14.50
C ARG A 146 0.79 21.54 13.57
N LEU A 147 0.64 21.87 12.29
CA LEU A 147 0.41 20.85 11.24
C LEU A 147 1.77 20.31 10.79
N LEU A 148 1.92 18.99 10.89
CA LEU A 148 3.12 18.26 10.48
C LEU A 148 2.78 17.27 9.38
N LEU A 149 3.74 17.03 8.50
CA LEU A 149 3.74 16.01 7.45
C LEU A 149 4.72 14.91 7.80
N ASP A 150 4.38 13.66 7.46
CA ASP A 150 5.24 12.48 7.63
C ASP A 150 5.61 12.26 9.11
N LEU A 151 4.57 12.05 9.92
CA LEU A 151 4.70 11.90 11.36
C LEU A 151 5.57 10.69 11.72
N CYS A 152 6.58 10.89 12.55
CA CYS A 152 7.27 9.79 13.22
C CYS A 152 6.40 9.21 14.35
N PHE A 153 6.83 8.09 14.96
CA PHE A 153 6.06 7.41 16.00
C PHE A 153 5.76 8.30 17.23
N GLU A 154 6.72 9.13 17.65
CA GLU A 154 6.55 10.02 18.79
C GLU A 154 5.57 11.17 18.49
N GLU A 155 5.59 11.69 17.27
CA GLU A 155 4.66 12.74 16.82
C GLU A 155 3.24 12.18 16.65
N ASP A 156 3.10 11.01 16.03
CA ASP A 156 1.83 10.29 15.83
C ASP A 156 1.15 10.01 17.19
N GLY A 157 1.93 9.56 18.18
CA GLY A 157 1.44 9.29 19.54
C GLY A 157 1.02 10.53 20.34
N ARG A 158 1.37 11.74 19.90
CA ARG A 158 0.98 13.02 20.52
C ARG A 158 0.02 13.83 19.66
N ALA A 159 -0.32 13.32 18.49
CA ALA A 159 -1.17 14.03 17.57
C ALA A 159 -2.60 14.17 18.14
N GLU A 160 -3.12 15.41 18.17
CA GLU A 160 -4.52 15.70 18.50
C GLU A 160 -5.48 15.11 17.47
N VAL A 161 -5.02 15.11 16.21
CA VAL A 161 -5.69 14.53 15.04
C VAL A 161 -4.61 14.06 14.09
N ASP A 162 -4.77 12.85 13.55
CA ASP A 162 -3.94 12.32 12.49
C ASP A 162 -4.76 11.90 11.26
N PHE A 163 -4.17 12.05 10.11
CA PHE A 163 -4.72 11.62 8.84
C PHE A 163 -3.68 10.85 8.03
N ASN A 164 -4.15 9.85 7.30
CA ASN A 164 -3.40 9.22 6.23
C ASN A 164 -4.02 9.67 4.90
N VAL A 165 -3.28 10.41 4.13
CA VAL A 165 -3.73 11.03 2.88
C VAL A 165 -3.07 10.33 1.72
N VAL A 166 -3.87 9.86 0.77
CA VAL A 166 -3.42 9.25 -0.49
C VAL A 166 -3.84 10.15 -1.63
N MET A 167 -2.86 10.58 -2.43
CA MET A 167 -3.09 11.46 -3.58
C MET A 167 -2.53 10.86 -4.86
N THR A 168 -3.17 11.22 -5.97
CA THR A 168 -2.69 10.91 -7.31
C THR A 168 -1.70 11.96 -7.81
N GLY A 169 -0.98 11.67 -8.90
CA GLY A 169 -0.08 12.62 -9.55
C GLY A 169 -0.80 13.85 -10.12
N SER A 170 -2.08 13.73 -10.48
CA SER A 170 -2.96 14.82 -10.90
C SER A 170 -3.49 15.70 -9.74
N GLY A 171 -3.15 15.34 -8.48
CA GLY A 171 -3.55 16.10 -7.29
C GLY A 171 -4.93 15.74 -6.74
N GLU A 172 -5.51 14.62 -7.18
CA GLU A 172 -6.79 14.14 -6.66
C GLU A 172 -6.60 13.27 -5.40
N TYR A 173 -7.57 13.31 -4.49
CA TYR A 173 -7.58 12.41 -3.34
C TYR A 173 -8.10 11.03 -3.74
N ALA A 174 -7.24 10.01 -3.63
CA ALA A 174 -7.62 8.62 -3.84
C ALA A 174 -8.23 7.99 -2.57
N GLU A 175 -7.72 8.35 -1.39
CA GLU A 175 -8.20 7.88 -0.10
C GLU A 175 -7.79 8.88 0.99
N VAL A 176 -8.66 9.12 1.96
CA VAL A 176 -8.35 9.90 3.17
C VAL A 176 -8.91 9.14 4.37
N GLN A 177 -8.07 8.88 5.35
CA GLN A 177 -8.46 8.21 6.59
C GLN A 177 -7.91 9.01 7.77
N GLY A 178 -8.78 9.41 8.68
CA GLY A 178 -8.40 10.20 9.84
C GLY A 178 -8.96 9.62 11.13
N ALA A 179 -8.26 9.86 12.22
CA ALA A 179 -8.70 9.65 13.59
C ALA A 179 -8.50 10.94 14.40
N GLY A 180 -9.39 11.21 15.34
CA GLY A 180 -9.27 12.28 16.31
C GLY A 180 -9.52 11.71 17.69
N GLU A 181 -8.61 11.97 18.60
CA GLU A 181 -8.78 11.67 20.02
C GLU A 181 -9.16 12.98 20.72
N GLY A 182 -10.47 13.19 20.94
CA GLY A 182 -11.01 14.34 21.62
C GLY A 182 -12.00 13.94 22.71
#